data_f7aa64b931109c9dd9063f36a8e1d55f
#
_entry.id   f7aa64b931109c9dd9063f36a8e1d55f
#
_cell.length_a   1.000
_cell.length_b   1.000
_cell.length_c   1.000
_cell.angle_alpha   90.00
_cell.angle_beta   90.00
_cell.angle_gamma   90.00
#
_symmetry.space_group_name_H-M   'P 1'
#
loop_
_entity.id
_entity.type
_entity.pdbx_description
1 polymer ?
#
loop_
_entity_poly.entity_id
_entity_poly.type
_entity_poly.pdbx_seq_one_letter_code
_entity_poly.pdbx_strand_id
1 'polypeptide(L)'
;MTDSEALRRAQAVRHFNRFYTQLIGALHEHLAKSAFSLTEVRVLHELSRGRAQTASVLGRNLGLDSGYLSRLLTSFERRNLITRRPSDTDARQSLIALTDNGHAAYAPLDTAAIDEVTALLNGLTALSQEHLIAAMKVIERLLDSKPQHELVTLRQPRAGECGWLVHRQAQWFAAQYGWDQSFEGLLARVVADYSQRNDPVREMCWVADQDGMVVGSVCIVGISTTVAGARLLWVEPDVQRLGIGTQLMNECVRFARRAGYTKLTLTTASTLNEPRRLCERAGFELVCTTEERRFGKDLMIERWELEL
;
A
#
# COMPACT_ATOMS: atom_id res chain seq x y z
N MET A 1 -4.29 2.36 25.10
CA MET A 1 -4.15 3.73 24.56
C MET A 1 -4.71 4.67 25.61
N THR A 2 -3.95 5.64 26.10
CA THR A 2 -4.46 6.62 27.08
C THR A 2 -5.38 7.61 26.38
N ASP A 3 -6.43 8.11 27.05
CA ASP A 3 -7.39 9.09 26.51
C ASP A 3 -6.68 10.33 25.94
N SER A 4 -5.57 10.75 26.55
CA SER A 4 -4.72 11.87 26.12
C SER A 4 -4.06 11.61 24.74
N GLU A 5 -3.66 10.38 24.44
CA GLU A 5 -3.04 10.05 23.15
C GLU A 5 -4.06 9.98 22.02
N ALA A 6 -5.24 9.42 22.28
CA ALA A 6 -6.34 9.40 21.33
C ALA A 6 -6.79 10.82 20.97
N LEU A 7 -6.89 11.71 21.97
CA LEU A 7 -7.26 13.10 21.75
C LEU A 7 -6.22 13.85 20.89
N ARG A 8 -4.92 13.65 21.16
CA ARG A 8 -3.85 14.28 20.39
C ARG A 8 -3.88 13.84 18.91
N ARG A 9 -4.09 12.53 18.65
CA ARG A 9 -4.23 11.99 17.27
C ARG A 9 -5.45 12.59 16.57
N ALA A 10 -6.59 12.67 17.24
CA ALA A 10 -7.80 13.29 16.69
C ALA A 10 -7.59 14.77 16.35
N GLN A 11 -6.87 15.52 17.19
CA GLN A 11 -6.53 16.91 16.94
C GLN A 11 -5.63 17.08 15.72
N ALA A 12 -4.64 16.20 15.53
CA ALA A 12 -3.76 16.22 14.35
C ALA A 12 -4.56 15.98 13.05
N VAL A 13 -5.46 14.99 13.02
CA VAL A 13 -6.34 14.75 11.87
C VAL A 13 -7.25 15.94 11.60
N ARG A 14 -7.85 16.54 12.64
CA ARG A 14 -8.68 17.76 12.48
C ARG A 14 -7.89 18.95 11.96
N HIS A 15 -6.63 19.10 12.35
CA HIS A 15 -5.75 20.15 11.84
C HIS A 15 -5.48 19.95 10.34
N PHE A 16 -5.09 18.73 9.96
CA PHE A 16 -4.88 18.37 8.55
C PHE A 16 -6.14 18.59 7.71
N ASN A 17 -7.30 18.12 8.18
CA ASN A 17 -8.58 18.31 7.47
C ASN A 17 -8.88 19.79 7.21
N ARG A 18 -8.64 20.66 8.19
CA ARG A 18 -8.84 22.11 8.04
C ARG A 18 -7.90 22.70 7.01
N PHE A 19 -6.61 22.39 7.10
CA PHE A 19 -5.60 22.82 6.13
C PHE A 19 -5.96 22.36 4.71
N TYR A 20 -6.27 21.08 4.55
CA TYR A 20 -6.58 20.49 3.25
C TYR A 20 -7.88 21.04 2.64
N THR A 21 -8.90 21.25 3.47
CA THR A 21 -10.16 21.87 3.02
C THR A 21 -9.93 23.33 2.55
N GLN A 22 -9.08 24.10 3.25
CA GLN A 22 -8.72 25.44 2.80
C GLN A 22 -7.96 25.42 1.47
N LEU A 23 -7.00 24.50 1.33
CA LEU A 23 -6.24 24.32 0.09
C LEU A 23 -7.15 23.96 -1.08
N ILE A 24 -8.04 22.97 -0.93
CA ILE A 24 -9.02 22.59 -1.96
C ILE A 24 -10.00 23.74 -2.22
N GLY A 25 -10.44 24.47 -1.20
CA GLY A 25 -11.33 25.62 -1.35
C GLY A 25 -10.73 26.70 -2.25
N ALA A 26 -9.44 26.97 -2.08
CA ALA A 26 -8.69 27.89 -2.93
C ALA A 26 -8.56 27.37 -4.39
N LEU A 27 -8.32 26.06 -4.56
CA LEU A 27 -8.28 25.42 -5.88
C LEU A 27 -9.65 25.39 -6.59
N HIS A 28 -10.77 25.62 -5.88
CA HIS A 28 -12.12 25.60 -6.45
C HIS A 28 -12.67 26.99 -6.78
N GLU A 29 -11.87 28.04 -6.75
CA GLU A 29 -12.34 29.40 -7.10
C GLU A 29 -12.90 29.48 -8.53
N HIS A 30 -12.38 28.69 -9.47
CA HIS A 30 -12.90 28.59 -10.84
C HIS A 30 -14.26 27.91 -10.89
N LEU A 31 -14.53 26.94 -10.00
CA LEU A 31 -15.84 26.30 -9.89
C LEU A 31 -16.91 27.28 -9.41
N ALA A 32 -16.56 28.24 -8.55
CA ALA A 32 -17.50 29.28 -8.10
C ALA A 32 -17.97 30.21 -9.24
N LYS A 33 -17.23 30.26 -10.35
CA LYS A 33 -17.59 31.02 -11.58
C LYS A 33 -18.30 30.16 -12.63
N SER A 34 -18.47 28.85 -12.39
CA SER A 34 -19.14 27.95 -13.31
C SER A 34 -20.67 27.92 -13.07
N ALA A 35 -21.41 27.46 -14.09
CA ALA A 35 -22.84 27.21 -13.99
C ALA A 35 -23.19 25.91 -13.22
N PHE A 36 -22.20 25.27 -12.60
CA PHE A 36 -22.33 23.99 -11.91
C PHE A 36 -21.91 24.11 -10.45
N SER A 37 -22.69 23.52 -9.55
CA SER A 37 -22.29 23.33 -8.16
C SER A 37 -21.19 22.27 -8.03
N LEU A 38 -20.43 22.29 -6.93
CA LEU A 38 -19.41 21.29 -6.65
C LEU A 38 -19.93 19.85 -6.76
N THR A 39 -21.16 19.60 -6.27
CA THR A 39 -21.78 18.26 -6.36
C THR A 39 -22.11 17.90 -7.80
N GLU A 40 -22.59 18.84 -8.61
CA GLU A 40 -22.82 18.60 -10.03
C GLU A 40 -21.53 18.26 -10.77
N VAL A 41 -20.45 18.97 -10.50
CA VAL A 41 -19.13 18.70 -11.10
C VAL A 41 -18.62 17.30 -10.68
N ARG A 42 -18.76 16.92 -9.40
CA ARG A 42 -18.39 15.57 -8.94
C ARG A 42 -19.17 14.47 -9.66
N VAL A 43 -20.46 14.67 -9.91
CA VAL A 43 -21.29 13.72 -10.66
C VAL A 43 -20.85 13.64 -12.12
N LEU A 44 -20.60 14.79 -12.78
CA LEU A 44 -20.09 14.83 -14.16
C LEU A 44 -18.71 14.14 -14.26
N HIS A 45 -17.82 14.39 -13.30
CA HIS A 45 -16.51 13.73 -13.23
C HIS A 45 -16.65 12.21 -13.14
N GLU A 46 -17.47 11.72 -12.23
CA GLU A 46 -17.66 10.28 -12.05
C GLU A 46 -18.22 9.62 -13.32
N LEU A 47 -19.13 10.29 -14.03
CA LEU A 47 -19.68 9.82 -15.29
C LEU A 47 -18.68 9.93 -16.47
N SER A 48 -17.75 10.87 -16.44
CA SER A 48 -16.74 11.06 -17.52
C SER A 48 -15.70 9.94 -17.55
N ARG A 49 -15.49 9.21 -16.45
CA ARG A 49 -14.51 8.09 -16.35
C ARG A 49 -14.89 6.84 -17.17
N GLY A 50 -15.88 6.92 -18.03
CA GLY A 50 -15.99 6.05 -19.22
C GLY A 50 -16.84 4.80 -19.11
N ARG A 51 -17.52 4.51 -17.99
CA ARG A 51 -18.51 3.43 -17.93
C ARG A 51 -19.87 3.94 -17.51
N ALA A 52 -20.89 3.63 -18.31
CA ALA A 52 -22.27 3.90 -17.89
C ALA A 52 -22.56 3.22 -16.55
N GLN A 53 -23.06 4.00 -15.60
CA GLN A 53 -23.29 3.55 -14.22
C GLN A 53 -24.78 3.64 -13.87
N THR A 54 -25.22 2.82 -12.91
CA THR A 54 -26.57 2.97 -12.35
C THR A 54 -26.59 4.09 -11.30
N ALA A 55 -27.74 4.71 -11.08
CA ALA A 55 -27.90 5.73 -10.05
C ALA A 55 -27.51 5.23 -8.64
N SER A 56 -27.75 3.96 -8.35
CA SER A 56 -27.38 3.34 -7.06
C SER A 56 -25.86 3.25 -6.86
N VAL A 57 -25.12 2.90 -7.92
CA VAL A 57 -23.64 2.85 -7.88
C VAL A 57 -23.09 4.27 -7.73
N LEU A 58 -23.58 5.20 -8.54
CA LEU A 58 -23.17 6.61 -8.51
C LEU A 58 -23.42 7.25 -7.14
N GLY A 59 -24.60 7.03 -6.55
CA GLY A 59 -24.94 7.52 -5.22
C GLY A 59 -24.04 6.97 -4.12
N ARG A 60 -23.73 5.69 -4.19
CA ARG A 60 -22.83 5.03 -3.25
C ARG A 60 -21.38 5.56 -3.36
N ASN A 61 -20.87 5.69 -4.59
CA ASN A 61 -19.52 6.19 -4.82
C ASN A 61 -19.33 7.63 -4.35
N LEU A 62 -20.37 8.45 -4.51
CA LEU A 62 -20.31 9.87 -4.16
C LEU A 62 -20.83 10.19 -2.74
N GLY A 63 -21.39 9.20 -2.03
CA GLY A 63 -22.00 9.39 -0.72
C GLY A 63 -23.24 10.30 -0.75
N LEU A 64 -24.03 10.26 -1.85
CA LEU A 64 -25.19 11.12 -2.06
C LEU A 64 -26.50 10.43 -1.69
N ASP A 65 -27.40 11.19 -1.07
CA ASP A 65 -28.78 10.75 -0.85
C ASP A 65 -29.49 10.46 -2.18
N SER A 66 -30.27 9.38 -2.21
CA SER A 66 -30.92 8.89 -3.44
C SER A 66 -31.93 9.89 -4.02
N GLY A 67 -32.69 10.59 -3.17
CA GLY A 67 -33.65 11.58 -3.59
C GLY A 67 -32.98 12.84 -4.14
N TYR A 68 -31.90 13.27 -3.52
CA TYR A 68 -31.08 14.38 -4.02
C TYR A 68 -30.45 14.04 -5.39
N LEU A 69 -29.80 12.89 -5.48
CA LEU A 69 -29.19 12.43 -6.74
C LEU A 69 -30.23 12.30 -7.85
N SER A 70 -31.40 11.76 -7.57
CA SER A 70 -32.50 11.64 -8.55
C SER A 70 -32.90 12.99 -9.14
N ARG A 71 -33.06 14.03 -8.29
CA ARG A 71 -33.39 15.39 -8.74
C ARG A 71 -32.28 15.99 -9.59
N LEU A 72 -31.02 15.78 -9.20
CA LEU A 72 -29.86 16.25 -9.93
C LEU A 72 -29.74 15.60 -11.32
N LEU A 73 -29.90 14.28 -11.38
CA LEU A 73 -29.88 13.54 -12.66
C LEU A 73 -31.04 13.96 -13.58
N THR A 74 -32.24 14.23 -13.03
CA THR A 74 -33.36 14.76 -13.81
C THR A 74 -33.08 16.17 -14.36
N SER A 75 -32.35 17.00 -13.61
CA SER A 75 -31.88 18.29 -14.09
C SER A 75 -30.87 18.13 -15.22
N PHE A 76 -29.92 17.21 -15.10
CA PHE A 76 -28.93 16.93 -16.13
C PHE A 76 -29.55 16.40 -17.42
N GLU A 77 -30.53 15.53 -17.31
CA GLU A 77 -31.27 14.99 -18.45
C GLU A 77 -32.02 16.09 -19.21
N ARG A 78 -32.72 17.00 -18.50
CA ARG A 78 -33.38 18.17 -19.09
C ARG A 78 -32.40 19.14 -19.77
N ARG A 79 -31.16 19.25 -19.28
CA ARG A 79 -30.07 20.04 -19.86
C ARG A 79 -29.33 19.29 -20.96
N ASN A 80 -29.76 18.08 -21.33
CA ASN A 80 -29.13 17.21 -22.31
C ASN A 80 -27.64 16.93 -22.01
N LEU A 81 -27.29 16.81 -20.73
CA LEU A 81 -25.93 16.49 -20.28
C LEU A 81 -25.72 14.98 -20.14
N ILE A 82 -26.79 14.24 -19.83
CA ILE A 82 -26.76 12.78 -19.66
C ILE A 82 -27.86 12.12 -20.50
N THR A 83 -27.64 10.83 -20.78
CA THR A 83 -28.66 9.92 -21.33
C THR A 83 -28.85 8.75 -20.39
N ARG A 84 -30.08 8.17 -20.42
CA ARG A 84 -30.40 6.93 -19.70
C ARG A 84 -30.79 5.87 -20.70
N ARG A 85 -30.26 4.67 -20.49
CA ARG A 85 -30.64 3.50 -21.27
C ARG A 85 -30.90 2.31 -20.35
N PRO A 86 -31.83 1.41 -20.67
CA PRO A 86 -31.99 0.18 -19.90
C PRO A 86 -30.67 -0.59 -19.79
N SER A 87 -30.46 -1.26 -18.66
CA SER A 87 -29.32 -2.17 -18.50
C SER A 87 -29.58 -3.47 -19.26
N ASP A 88 -28.57 -3.98 -19.96
CA ASP A 88 -28.65 -5.25 -20.68
C ASP A 88 -28.79 -6.46 -19.73
N THR A 89 -28.40 -6.28 -18.45
CA THR A 89 -28.40 -7.35 -17.45
C THR A 89 -29.59 -7.30 -16.50
N ASP A 90 -30.21 -6.12 -16.29
CA ASP A 90 -31.37 -5.95 -15.44
C ASP A 90 -32.23 -4.77 -15.95
N ALA A 91 -33.34 -5.10 -16.60
CA ALA A 91 -34.28 -4.12 -17.18
C ALA A 91 -34.90 -3.14 -16.17
N ARG A 92 -34.79 -3.41 -14.86
CA ARG A 92 -35.23 -2.51 -13.80
C ARG A 92 -34.21 -1.40 -13.52
N GLN A 93 -33.01 -1.53 -14.03
CA GLN A 93 -31.91 -0.57 -13.82
C GLN A 93 -31.69 0.24 -15.10
N SER A 94 -31.46 1.54 -14.93
CA SER A 94 -31.04 2.43 -16.01
C SER A 94 -29.57 2.75 -15.86
N LEU A 95 -28.84 2.57 -16.95
CA LEU A 95 -27.46 3.00 -17.10
C LEU A 95 -27.43 4.46 -17.52
N ILE A 96 -26.62 5.24 -16.83
CA ILE A 96 -26.46 6.69 -17.02
C ILE A 96 -25.09 6.93 -17.65
N ALA A 97 -25.06 7.71 -18.71
CA ALA A 97 -23.82 8.12 -19.38
C ALA A 97 -23.89 9.60 -19.79
N LEU A 98 -22.73 10.24 -19.91
CA LEU A 98 -22.69 11.59 -20.51
C LEU A 98 -23.07 11.54 -21.99
N THR A 99 -23.73 12.59 -22.44
CA THR A 99 -23.88 12.90 -23.88
C THR A 99 -22.65 13.65 -24.38
N ASP A 100 -22.54 13.86 -25.69
CA ASP A 100 -21.51 14.74 -26.27
C ASP A 100 -21.58 16.16 -25.68
N ASN A 101 -22.79 16.67 -25.44
CA ASN A 101 -22.99 17.94 -24.75
C ASN A 101 -22.54 17.90 -23.28
N GLY A 102 -22.77 16.77 -22.60
CA GLY A 102 -22.25 16.56 -21.24
C GLY A 102 -20.73 16.55 -21.17
N HIS A 103 -20.09 15.85 -22.11
CA HIS A 103 -18.62 15.86 -22.25
C HIS A 103 -18.10 17.26 -22.55
N ALA A 104 -18.70 17.98 -23.51
CA ALA A 104 -18.31 19.34 -23.86
C ALA A 104 -18.49 20.33 -22.69
N ALA A 105 -19.53 20.16 -21.89
CA ALA A 105 -19.77 21.00 -20.72
C ALA A 105 -18.81 20.71 -19.56
N TYR A 106 -18.37 19.45 -19.41
CA TYR A 106 -17.44 19.03 -18.36
C TYR A 106 -15.97 19.32 -18.69
N ALA A 107 -15.54 19.18 -19.95
CA ALA A 107 -14.15 19.30 -20.35
C ALA A 107 -13.45 20.60 -19.88
N PRO A 108 -14.03 21.80 -19.95
CA PRO A 108 -13.40 23.01 -19.44
C PRO A 108 -13.18 22.99 -17.92
N LEU A 109 -14.09 22.33 -17.16
CA LEU A 109 -13.99 22.22 -15.72
C LEU A 109 -12.88 21.27 -15.32
N ASP A 110 -12.73 20.16 -16.04
CA ASP A 110 -11.67 19.17 -15.84
C ASP A 110 -10.30 19.80 -16.15
N THR A 111 -10.19 20.51 -17.28
CA THR A 111 -8.96 21.21 -17.64
C THR A 111 -8.57 22.24 -16.58
N ALA A 112 -9.50 23.07 -16.12
CA ALA A 112 -9.21 24.06 -15.09
C ALA A 112 -8.76 23.40 -13.77
N ALA A 113 -9.38 22.28 -13.37
CA ALA A 113 -8.98 21.55 -12.17
C ALA A 113 -7.57 20.95 -12.30
N ILE A 114 -7.23 20.40 -13.48
CA ILE A 114 -5.88 19.89 -13.77
C ILE A 114 -4.86 21.02 -13.74
N ASP A 115 -5.16 22.16 -14.36
CA ASP A 115 -4.26 23.33 -14.41
C ASP A 115 -3.97 23.87 -13.00
N GLU A 116 -4.98 23.96 -12.14
CA GLU A 116 -4.83 24.40 -10.74
C GLU A 116 -3.94 23.45 -9.94
N VAL A 117 -4.16 22.13 -10.03
CA VAL A 117 -3.31 21.13 -9.37
C VAL A 117 -1.90 21.16 -9.95
N THR A 118 -1.76 21.32 -11.26
CA THR A 118 -0.46 21.44 -11.93
C THR A 118 0.31 22.67 -11.44
N ALA A 119 -0.36 23.81 -11.29
CA ALA A 119 0.24 25.02 -10.76
C ALA A 119 0.74 24.84 -9.32
N LEU A 120 -0.03 24.14 -8.48
CA LEU A 120 0.38 23.79 -7.12
C LEU A 120 1.62 22.87 -7.13
N LEU A 121 1.63 21.85 -7.97
CA LEU A 121 2.75 20.91 -8.08
C LEU A 121 4.01 21.58 -8.63
N ASN A 122 3.89 22.52 -9.56
CA ASN A 122 5.02 23.27 -10.11
C ASN A 122 5.77 24.11 -9.07
N GLY A 123 5.13 24.44 -7.94
CA GLY A 123 5.78 25.07 -6.78
C GLY A 123 6.67 24.12 -5.96
N LEU A 124 6.67 22.82 -6.28
CA LEU A 124 7.40 21.78 -5.56
C LEU A 124 8.52 21.21 -6.44
N THR A 125 9.61 20.74 -5.81
CA THR A 125 10.62 19.94 -6.50
C THR A 125 10.04 18.58 -6.92
N ALA A 126 10.60 17.93 -7.95
CA ALA A 126 10.16 16.61 -8.39
C ALA A 126 10.10 15.57 -7.23
N LEU A 127 11.12 15.57 -6.39
CA LEU A 127 11.16 14.71 -5.20
C LEU A 127 10.01 15.00 -4.21
N SER A 128 9.70 16.27 -4.00
CA SER A 128 8.59 16.68 -3.12
C SER A 128 7.23 16.29 -3.71
N GLN A 129 7.08 16.35 -5.03
CA GLN A 129 5.87 15.88 -5.72
C GLN A 129 5.67 14.37 -5.53
N GLU A 130 6.74 13.58 -5.71
CA GLU A 130 6.70 12.13 -5.47
C GLU A 130 6.32 11.81 -4.02
N HIS A 131 6.92 12.49 -3.06
CA HIS A 131 6.60 12.32 -1.63
C HIS A 131 5.14 12.69 -1.32
N LEU A 132 4.64 13.78 -1.90
CA LEU A 132 3.24 14.20 -1.72
C LEU A 132 2.28 13.14 -2.25
N ILE A 133 2.51 12.65 -3.48
CA ILE A 133 1.66 11.61 -4.10
C ILE A 133 1.71 10.31 -3.28
N ALA A 134 2.89 9.91 -2.81
CA ALA A 134 3.04 8.73 -1.97
C ALA A 134 2.28 8.88 -0.64
N ALA A 135 2.36 10.06 0.00
CA ALA A 135 1.63 10.34 1.24
C ALA A 135 0.11 10.30 1.03
N MET A 136 -0.40 10.85 -0.08
CA MET A 136 -1.82 10.79 -0.42
C MET A 136 -2.32 9.35 -0.58
N LYS A 137 -1.57 8.50 -1.28
CA LYS A 137 -1.89 7.07 -1.42
C LYS A 137 -1.94 6.34 -0.08
N VAL A 138 -1.04 6.69 0.85
CA VAL A 138 -1.06 6.13 2.22
C VAL A 138 -2.32 6.56 2.96
N ILE A 139 -2.70 7.85 2.87
CA ILE A 139 -3.92 8.38 3.52
C ILE A 139 -5.16 7.67 2.96
N GLU A 140 -5.29 7.57 1.63
CA GLU A 140 -6.40 6.89 0.98
C GLU A 140 -6.54 5.45 1.48
N ARG A 141 -5.46 4.67 1.49
CA ARG A 141 -5.47 3.28 1.95
C ARG A 141 -5.88 3.13 3.42
N LEU A 142 -5.38 4.02 4.29
CA LEU A 142 -5.69 3.97 5.73
C LEU A 142 -7.14 4.36 6.04
N LEU A 143 -7.77 5.15 5.17
CA LEU A 143 -9.14 5.64 5.35
C LEU A 143 -10.17 4.88 4.52
N ASP A 144 -9.75 4.13 3.49
CA ASP A 144 -10.67 3.30 2.71
C ASP A 144 -11.14 2.11 3.56
N SER A 145 -12.44 2.07 3.81
CA SER A 145 -13.08 1.02 4.60
C SER A 145 -13.33 -0.28 3.80
N LYS A 146 -12.99 -0.31 2.53
CA LYS A 146 -13.11 -1.53 1.73
C LYS A 146 -11.83 -2.35 1.92
N PRO A 147 -11.91 -3.60 2.43
CA PRO A 147 -10.80 -4.52 2.31
C PRO A 147 -10.63 -4.83 0.81
N GLN A 148 -9.80 -4.04 0.16
CA GLN A 148 -9.35 -4.41 -1.17
C GLN A 148 -8.42 -5.59 -0.97
N HIS A 149 -8.85 -6.78 -1.37
CA HIS A 149 -7.97 -7.92 -1.59
C HIS A 149 -7.14 -7.63 -2.85
N GLU A 150 -6.30 -6.60 -2.75
CA GLU A 150 -5.42 -6.25 -3.85
C GLU A 150 -4.33 -7.31 -3.96
N LEU A 151 -4.09 -7.73 -5.19
CA LEU A 151 -3.10 -8.77 -5.50
C LEU A 151 -1.72 -8.30 -5.03
N VAL A 152 -1.17 -8.98 -4.05
CA VAL A 152 0.22 -8.81 -3.66
C VAL A 152 1.11 -9.47 -4.70
N THR A 153 2.00 -8.71 -5.30
CA THR A 153 3.00 -9.20 -6.26
C THR A 153 4.37 -9.31 -5.60
N LEU A 154 5.03 -10.44 -5.81
CA LEU A 154 6.42 -10.60 -5.40
C LEU A 154 7.32 -10.17 -6.55
N ARG A 155 8.24 -9.25 -6.28
CA ARG A 155 9.23 -8.74 -7.25
C ARG A 155 10.57 -8.48 -6.59
N GLN A 156 11.58 -8.27 -7.39
CA GLN A 156 12.87 -7.79 -6.90
C GLN A 156 12.74 -6.35 -6.36
N PRO A 157 13.55 -5.98 -5.34
CA PRO A 157 13.58 -4.62 -4.83
C PRO A 157 14.13 -3.64 -5.87
N ARG A 158 13.56 -2.44 -5.90
CA ARG A 158 14.07 -1.31 -6.66
C ARG A 158 15.17 -0.59 -5.88
N ALA A 159 15.91 0.29 -6.55
CA ALA A 159 16.89 1.14 -5.89
C ALA A 159 16.26 1.93 -4.73
N GLY A 160 16.90 1.89 -3.56
CA GLY A 160 16.44 2.52 -2.32
C GLY A 160 15.55 1.64 -1.44
N GLU A 161 14.85 0.64 -1.98
CA GLU A 161 13.92 -0.19 -1.19
C GLU A 161 14.63 -1.07 -0.15
N CYS A 162 15.82 -1.58 -0.45
CA CYS A 162 16.61 -2.31 0.55
C CYS A 162 17.00 -1.42 1.75
N GLY A 163 17.36 -0.16 1.51
CA GLY A 163 17.60 0.82 2.58
C GLY A 163 16.34 1.12 3.38
N TRP A 164 15.20 1.24 2.70
CA TRP A 164 13.91 1.40 3.37
C TRP A 164 13.56 0.19 4.24
N LEU A 165 13.80 -1.04 3.79
CA LEU A 165 13.58 -2.25 4.58
C LEU A 165 14.42 -2.27 5.86
N VAL A 166 15.68 -1.84 5.80
CA VAL A 166 16.54 -1.71 6.99
C VAL A 166 15.93 -0.71 7.97
N HIS A 167 15.64 0.50 7.50
CA HIS A 167 15.04 1.56 8.31
C HIS A 167 13.72 1.11 8.96
N ARG A 168 12.82 0.54 8.17
CA ARG A 168 11.47 0.17 8.62
C ARG A 168 11.50 -0.92 9.68
N GLN A 169 12.29 -1.97 9.45
CA GLN A 169 12.45 -3.05 10.41
C GLN A 169 13.11 -2.57 11.70
N ALA A 170 14.23 -1.82 11.60
CA ALA A 170 14.91 -1.28 12.76
C ALA A 170 13.98 -0.42 13.63
N GLN A 171 13.23 0.48 13.02
CA GLN A 171 12.26 1.34 13.70
C GLN A 171 11.17 0.52 14.42
N TRP A 172 10.61 -0.48 13.74
CA TRP A 172 9.54 -1.29 14.32
C TRP A 172 10.01 -2.15 15.48
N PHE A 173 11.16 -2.85 15.31
CA PHE A 173 11.73 -3.69 16.36
C PHE A 173 12.19 -2.88 17.57
N ALA A 174 12.72 -1.69 17.37
CA ALA A 174 13.03 -0.76 18.45
C ALA A 174 11.76 -0.35 19.24
N ALA A 175 10.67 0.00 18.53
CA ALA A 175 9.42 0.42 19.15
C ALA A 175 8.70 -0.73 19.89
N GLN A 176 8.70 -1.95 19.33
CA GLN A 176 7.94 -3.08 19.88
C GLN A 176 8.72 -3.89 20.91
N TYR A 177 10.02 -4.06 20.73
CA TYR A 177 10.87 -4.94 21.55
C TYR A 177 11.98 -4.20 22.28
N GLY A 178 12.18 -2.91 21.99
CA GLY A 178 13.27 -2.11 22.56
C GLY A 178 14.65 -2.57 22.09
N TRP A 179 14.75 -3.09 20.86
CA TRP A 179 16.03 -3.49 20.28
C TRP A 179 16.84 -2.26 19.90
N ASP A 180 18.15 -2.33 20.11
CA ASP A 180 19.07 -1.21 19.87
C ASP A 180 19.60 -1.17 18.41
N GLN A 181 20.46 -0.19 18.12
CA GLN A 181 21.05 0.04 16.80
C GLN A 181 21.87 -1.15 16.26
N SER A 182 22.28 -2.10 17.10
CA SER A 182 23.02 -3.26 16.61
C SER A 182 22.17 -4.16 15.71
N PHE A 183 20.82 -4.12 15.87
CA PHE A 183 19.89 -4.78 14.95
C PHE A 183 19.88 -4.12 13.57
N GLU A 184 19.83 -2.79 13.51
CA GLU A 184 19.96 -2.04 12.25
C GLU A 184 21.28 -2.37 11.55
N GLY A 185 22.37 -2.41 12.29
CA GLY A 185 23.68 -2.80 11.77
C GLY A 185 23.71 -4.23 11.19
N LEU A 186 22.98 -5.17 11.82
CA LEU A 186 22.82 -6.52 11.26
C LEU A 186 22.08 -6.50 9.92
N LEU A 187 20.94 -5.82 9.85
CA LEU A 187 20.14 -5.70 8.62
C LEU A 187 20.94 -5.04 7.49
N ALA A 188 21.63 -3.92 7.80
CA ALA A 188 22.46 -3.20 6.85
C ALA A 188 23.59 -4.08 6.29
N ARG A 189 24.21 -4.91 7.12
CA ARG A 189 25.23 -5.88 6.67
C ARG A 189 24.66 -6.91 5.71
N VAL A 190 23.48 -7.47 6.01
CA VAL A 190 22.79 -8.41 5.10
C VAL A 190 22.55 -7.78 3.73
N VAL A 191 22.09 -6.53 3.70
CA VAL A 191 21.85 -5.79 2.44
C VAL A 191 23.16 -5.50 1.72
N ALA A 192 24.21 -5.09 2.43
CA ALA A 192 25.53 -4.83 1.84
C ALA A 192 26.12 -6.08 1.23
N ASP A 193 26.12 -7.20 1.97
CA ASP A 193 26.64 -8.49 1.50
C ASP A 193 25.90 -8.97 0.25
N TYR A 194 24.57 -8.91 0.25
CA TYR A 194 23.73 -9.26 -0.91
C TYR A 194 24.05 -8.39 -2.12
N SER A 195 24.13 -7.06 -1.94
CA SER A 195 24.40 -6.13 -3.04
C SER A 195 25.82 -6.26 -3.60
N GLN A 196 26.82 -6.61 -2.77
CA GLN A 196 28.20 -6.79 -3.20
C GLN A 196 28.44 -8.10 -3.93
N ARG A 197 27.82 -9.20 -3.46
CA ARG A 197 28.00 -10.52 -4.10
C ARG A 197 27.36 -10.57 -5.48
N ASN A 198 26.18 -9.95 -5.63
CA ASN A 198 25.44 -9.84 -6.89
C ASN A 198 25.41 -11.16 -7.69
N ASP A 199 25.07 -12.26 -7.01
CA ASP A 199 24.96 -13.59 -7.61
C ASP A 199 23.48 -13.97 -7.78
N PRO A 200 22.84 -13.57 -8.90
CA PRO A 200 21.41 -13.78 -9.11
C PRO A 200 21.02 -15.25 -9.31
N VAL A 201 21.99 -16.14 -9.49
CA VAL A 201 21.76 -17.59 -9.61
C VAL A 201 21.58 -18.21 -8.22
N ARG A 202 22.33 -17.72 -7.24
CA ARG A 202 22.38 -18.30 -5.90
C ARG A 202 21.76 -17.44 -4.81
N GLU A 203 21.59 -16.16 -5.04
CA GLU A 203 21.04 -15.20 -4.06
C GLU A 203 19.92 -14.39 -4.68
N MET A 204 18.88 -14.12 -3.92
CA MET A 204 17.73 -13.34 -4.39
C MET A 204 17.05 -12.63 -3.23
N CYS A 205 16.62 -11.42 -3.48
CA CYS A 205 15.74 -10.69 -2.57
C CYS A 205 14.38 -10.42 -3.23
N TRP A 206 13.31 -10.64 -2.51
CA TRP A 206 11.95 -10.29 -2.94
C TRP A 206 11.36 -9.27 -1.99
N VAL A 207 10.59 -8.38 -2.57
CA VAL A 207 9.64 -7.53 -1.87
C VAL A 207 8.22 -7.92 -2.27
N ALA A 208 7.33 -7.93 -1.31
CA ALA A 208 5.90 -8.02 -1.53
C ALA A 208 5.39 -6.60 -1.79
N ASP A 209 4.96 -6.35 -3.01
CA ASP A 209 4.42 -5.07 -3.47
C ASP A 209 2.89 -5.14 -3.47
N GLN A 210 2.27 -4.22 -2.78
CA GLN A 210 0.84 -3.97 -2.79
C GLN A 210 0.63 -2.51 -3.20
N ASP A 211 0.13 -2.28 -4.42
CA ASP A 211 -0.14 -0.95 -4.99
C ASP A 211 1.06 0.01 -5.01
N GLY A 212 2.24 -0.54 -5.32
CA GLY A 212 3.47 0.25 -5.37
C GLY A 212 4.11 0.48 -4.01
N MET A 213 3.57 -0.10 -2.94
CA MET A 213 4.16 -0.05 -1.60
C MET A 213 4.75 -1.40 -1.21
N VAL A 214 5.95 -1.36 -0.65
CA VAL A 214 6.58 -2.54 -0.08
C VAL A 214 5.91 -2.88 1.24
N VAL A 215 5.25 -4.03 1.31
CA VAL A 215 4.53 -4.53 2.50
C VAL A 215 5.17 -5.78 3.11
N GLY A 216 6.21 -6.30 2.51
CA GLY A 216 6.96 -7.44 3.04
C GLY A 216 8.22 -7.69 2.25
N SER A 217 9.10 -8.53 2.80
CA SER A 217 10.38 -8.91 2.17
C SER A 217 10.88 -10.27 2.63
N VAL A 218 11.75 -10.86 1.82
CA VAL A 218 12.63 -11.94 2.19
C VAL A 218 13.84 -11.93 1.27
N CYS A 219 15.04 -12.19 1.81
CA CYS A 219 16.25 -12.44 1.03
C CYS A 219 16.74 -13.86 1.25
N ILE A 220 17.23 -14.51 0.21
CA ILE A 220 18.07 -15.69 0.27
C ILE A 220 19.52 -15.29 0.06
N VAL A 221 20.38 -15.73 0.95
CA VAL A 221 21.84 -15.54 0.87
C VAL A 221 22.55 -16.87 1.02
N GLY A 222 23.62 -17.08 0.24
CA GLY A 222 24.46 -18.26 0.37
C GLY A 222 25.27 -18.23 1.66
N ILE A 223 25.19 -19.31 2.46
CA ILE A 223 26.06 -19.54 3.63
C ILE A 223 27.23 -20.42 3.24
N SER A 224 26.95 -21.45 2.44
CA SER A 224 27.96 -22.34 1.84
C SER A 224 27.50 -22.75 0.44
N THR A 225 28.23 -23.68 -0.19
CA THR A 225 27.84 -24.26 -1.49
C THR A 225 26.53 -25.04 -1.43
N THR A 226 26.14 -25.55 -0.27
CA THR A 226 24.97 -26.40 -0.10
C THR A 226 23.92 -25.81 0.83
N VAL A 227 24.25 -24.78 1.61
CA VAL A 227 23.36 -24.19 2.62
C VAL A 227 23.06 -22.74 2.29
N ALA A 228 21.78 -22.40 2.25
CA ALA A 228 21.28 -21.03 2.13
C ALA A 228 20.68 -20.54 3.44
N GLY A 229 20.62 -19.23 3.61
CA GLY A 229 19.94 -18.57 4.73
C GLY A 229 18.82 -17.65 4.26
N ALA A 230 17.63 -17.81 4.83
CA ALA A 230 16.55 -16.84 4.70
C ALA A 230 16.83 -15.66 5.65
N ARG A 231 16.84 -14.46 5.10
CA ARG A 231 17.13 -13.19 5.80
C ARG A 231 16.12 -12.14 5.45
N LEU A 232 16.05 -11.05 6.22
CA LEU A 232 15.16 -9.92 6.00
C LEU A 232 13.68 -10.34 5.83
N LEU A 233 13.29 -11.46 6.47
CA LEU A 233 11.90 -11.91 6.45
C LEU A 233 11.05 -10.95 7.27
N TRP A 234 10.19 -10.25 6.59
CA TRP A 234 9.36 -9.21 7.16
C TRP A 234 8.00 -9.12 6.47
N VAL A 235 6.97 -8.82 7.23
CA VAL A 235 5.63 -8.42 6.72
C VAL A 235 5.12 -7.30 7.60
N GLU A 236 4.68 -6.22 6.98
CA GLU A 236 4.09 -5.07 7.68
C GLU A 236 2.94 -5.54 8.60
N PRO A 237 2.87 -5.02 9.84
CA PRO A 237 1.89 -5.48 10.83
C PRO A 237 0.44 -5.40 10.35
N ASP A 238 0.09 -4.34 9.62
CA ASP A 238 -1.27 -4.05 9.18
C ASP A 238 -1.78 -5.03 8.10
N VAL A 239 -0.87 -5.74 7.44
CA VAL A 239 -1.18 -6.73 6.38
C VAL A 239 -0.74 -8.15 6.73
N GLN A 240 -0.40 -8.39 7.99
CA GLN A 240 -0.16 -9.75 8.48
C GLN A 240 -1.45 -10.59 8.42
N ARG A 241 -1.28 -11.92 8.42
CA ARG A 241 -2.38 -12.91 8.31
C ARG A 241 -3.12 -12.93 6.97
N LEU A 242 -2.69 -12.15 5.99
CA LEU A 242 -3.19 -12.21 4.61
C LEU A 242 -2.43 -13.21 3.72
N GLY A 243 -1.57 -14.03 4.30
CA GLY A 243 -0.82 -15.06 3.59
C GLY A 243 0.48 -14.58 2.95
N ILE A 244 0.84 -13.29 3.04
CA ILE A 244 2.04 -12.69 2.42
C ILE A 244 3.31 -13.38 2.88
N GLY A 245 3.47 -13.60 4.20
CA GLY A 245 4.64 -14.30 4.74
C GLY A 245 4.79 -15.72 4.19
N THR A 246 3.68 -16.44 3.99
CA THR A 246 3.68 -17.77 3.40
C THR A 246 4.07 -17.73 1.93
N GLN A 247 3.60 -16.73 1.17
CA GLN A 247 4.01 -16.56 -0.24
C GLN A 247 5.51 -16.27 -0.35
N LEU A 248 6.05 -15.36 0.47
CA LEU A 248 7.48 -15.05 0.55
C LEU A 248 8.32 -16.28 0.89
N MET A 249 7.91 -17.05 1.92
CA MET A 249 8.62 -18.26 2.31
C MET A 249 8.58 -19.34 1.23
N ASN A 250 7.43 -19.55 0.60
CA ASN A 250 7.29 -20.50 -0.50
C ASN A 250 8.20 -20.15 -1.69
N GLU A 251 8.31 -18.87 -2.03
CA GLU A 251 9.22 -18.40 -3.08
C GLU A 251 10.68 -18.64 -2.69
N CYS A 252 11.01 -18.36 -1.43
CA CYS A 252 12.32 -18.62 -0.85
C CYS A 252 12.72 -20.11 -0.99
N VAL A 253 11.84 -21.01 -0.57
CA VAL A 253 12.07 -22.47 -0.67
C VAL A 253 12.21 -22.93 -2.12
N ARG A 254 11.33 -22.43 -2.99
CA ARG A 254 11.34 -22.77 -4.43
C ARG A 254 12.65 -22.32 -5.10
N PHE A 255 13.11 -21.12 -4.78
CA PHE A 255 14.38 -20.61 -5.30
C PHE A 255 15.56 -21.41 -4.76
N ALA A 256 15.60 -21.71 -3.46
CA ALA A 256 16.68 -22.48 -2.85
C ALA A 256 16.88 -23.84 -3.53
N ARG A 257 15.76 -24.55 -3.81
CA ARG A 257 15.78 -25.81 -4.57
C ARG A 257 16.33 -25.63 -5.98
N ARG A 258 15.86 -24.62 -6.71
CA ARG A 258 16.35 -24.33 -8.08
C ARG A 258 17.82 -23.94 -8.12
N ALA A 259 18.30 -23.23 -7.12
CA ALA A 259 19.68 -22.82 -6.98
C ALA A 259 20.64 -23.97 -6.55
N GLY A 260 20.08 -25.18 -6.29
CA GLY A 260 20.86 -26.37 -5.92
C GLY A 260 21.32 -26.41 -4.47
N TYR A 261 20.66 -25.66 -3.60
CA TYR A 261 20.89 -25.82 -2.15
C TYR A 261 20.17 -27.08 -1.65
N THR A 262 20.80 -27.73 -0.68
CA THR A 262 20.22 -28.91 0.00
C THR A 262 19.59 -28.55 1.33
N LYS A 263 19.93 -27.37 1.85
CA LYS A 263 19.42 -26.92 3.14
C LYS A 263 19.14 -25.41 3.13
N LEU A 264 18.00 -25.03 3.75
CA LEU A 264 17.64 -23.64 4.00
C LEU A 264 17.59 -23.41 5.51
N THR A 265 18.21 -22.34 6.00
CA THR A 265 18.22 -21.98 7.42
C THR A 265 17.53 -20.65 7.65
N LEU A 266 16.91 -20.51 8.83
CA LEU A 266 16.36 -19.25 9.32
C LEU A 266 16.73 -19.08 10.78
N THR A 267 17.10 -17.86 11.18
CA THR A 267 17.39 -17.52 12.59
C THR A 267 16.38 -16.48 13.06
N THR A 268 15.77 -16.73 14.20
CA THR A 268 14.79 -15.84 14.82
C THR A 268 14.98 -15.79 16.34
N ALA A 269 14.27 -14.91 17.04
CA ALA A 269 14.21 -14.92 18.50
C ALA A 269 12.94 -15.64 18.95
N SER A 270 13.00 -16.38 20.05
CA SER A 270 11.86 -17.16 20.59
C SER A 270 10.65 -16.28 20.95
N THR A 271 10.89 -14.98 21.20
CA THR A 271 9.83 -13.99 21.47
C THR A 271 9.01 -13.63 20.24
N LEU A 272 9.47 -13.99 19.04
CA LEU A 272 8.82 -13.66 17.77
C LEU A 272 7.92 -14.83 17.31
N ASN A 273 6.66 -14.81 17.73
CA ASN A 273 5.73 -15.91 17.47
C ASN A 273 5.39 -16.11 15.99
N GLU A 274 5.26 -15.02 15.19
CA GLU A 274 4.84 -15.14 13.79
C GLU A 274 5.91 -15.81 12.90
N PRO A 275 7.21 -15.44 12.97
CA PRO A 275 8.27 -16.17 12.26
C PRO A 275 8.34 -17.65 12.65
N ARG A 276 8.19 -18.00 13.93
CA ARG A 276 8.20 -19.40 14.39
C ARG A 276 7.08 -20.21 13.74
N ARG A 277 5.83 -19.70 13.81
CA ARG A 277 4.67 -20.35 13.15
C ARG A 277 4.83 -20.47 11.64
N LEU A 278 5.52 -19.52 11.03
CA LEU A 278 5.79 -19.58 9.61
C LEU A 278 6.81 -20.67 9.28
N CYS A 279 7.86 -20.82 10.09
CA CYS A 279 8.83 -21.91 9.98
C CYS A 279 8.15 -23.29 10.13
N GLU A 280 7.36 -23.46 11.18
CA GLU A 280 6.62 -24.72 11.44
C GLU A 280 5.74 -25.10 10.24
N ARG A 281 4.95 -24.14 9.70
CA ARG A 281 4.08 -24.37 8.55
C ARG A 281 4.84 -24.65 7.27
N ALA A 282 6.03 -24.11 7.12
CA ALA A 282 6.89 -24.35 5.96
C ALA A 282 7.71 -25.64 6.06
N GLY A 283 7.61 -26.37 7.19
CA GLY A 283 8.28 -27.65 7.40
C GLY A 283 9.71 -27.52 7.94
N PHE A 284 10.10 -26.35 8.46
CA PHE A 284 11.38 -26.19 9.15
C PHE A 284 11.34 -26.89 10.51
N GLU A 285 12.47 -27.44 10.92
CA GLU A 285 12.70 -28.03 12.22
C GLU A 285 13.56 -27.11 13.08
N LEU A 286 13.23 -26.99 14.37
CA LEU A 286 14.04 -26.26 15.34
C LEU A 286 15.26 -27.10 15.71
N VAL A 287 16.44 -26.65 15.32
CA VAL A 287 17.69 -27.42 15.52
C VAL A 287 18.45 -26.97 16.76
N CYS A 288 18.43 -25.68 17.06
CA CYS A 288 19.21 -25.12 18.15
C CYS A 288 18.53 -23.91 18.76
N THR A 289 18.62 -23.80 20.07
CA THR A 289 18.23 -22.62 20.84
C THR A 289 19.40 -22.21 21.72
N THR A 290 19.85 -20.98 21.61
CA THR A 290 21.00 -20.43 22.34
C THR A 290 20.60 -19.13 23.05
N GLU A 291 20.99 -18.97 24.30
CA GLU A 291 20.86 -17.69 24.98
C GLU A 291 21.99 -16.78 24.54
N GLU A 292 21.66 -15.61 24.02
CA GLU A 292 22.63 -14.66 23.52
C GLU A 292 22.22 -13.23 23.90
N ARG A 293 23.22 -12.42 24.29
CA ARG A 293 23.00 -10.98 24.42
C ARG A 293 23.11 -10.32 23.07
N ARG A 294 21.95 -9.99 22.50
CA ARG A 294 21.84 -9.31 21.20
C ARG A 294 20.88 -8.15 21.27
N PHE A 295 21.12 -7.12 20.50
CA PHE A 295 20.23 -5.97 20.32
C PHE A 295 19.87 -5.28 21.66
N GLY A 296 20.86 -5.26 22.60
CA GLY A 296 20.69 -4.70 23.94
C GLY A 296 19.83 -5.56 24.89
N LYS A 297 19.48 -6.77 24.51
CA LYS A 297 18.62 -7.69 25.28
C LYS A 297 19.26 -9.06 25.41
N ASP A 298 18.89 -9.80 26.45
CA ASP A 298 19.17 -11.22 26.55
C ASP A 298 18.03 -11.97 25.84
N LEU A 299 18.35 -12.66 24.75
CA LEU A 299 17.40 -13.28 23.84
C LEU A 299 17.71 -14.77 23.68
N MET A 300 16.65 -15.57 23.63
CA MET A 300 16.75 -16.96 23.18
C MET A 300 16.69 -16.97 21.65
N ILE A 301 17.83 -17.20 21.02
CA ILE A 301 17.97 -17.25 19.57
C ILE A 301 17.74 -18.66 19.09
N GLU A 302 16.82 -18.82 18.17
CA GLU A 302 16.42 -20.08 17.57
C GLU A 302 16.95 -20.20 16.14
N ARG A 303 17.55 -21.33 15.81
CA ARG A 303 17.95 -21.69 14.46
C ARG A 303 17.04 -22.79 13.95
N TRP A 304 16.38 -22.50 12.86
CA TRP A 304 15.47 -23.38 12.14
C TRP A 304 16.11 -23.84 10.84
N GLU A 305 15.95 -25.10 10.47
CA GLU A 305 16.50 -25.70 9.26
C GLU A 305 15.42 -26.46 8.49
N LEU A 306 15.49 -26.40 7.18
CA LEU A 306 14.65 -27.15 6.25
C LEU A 306 15.56 -27.90 5.27
N GLU A 307 15.46 -29.21 5.20
CA GLU A 307 16.04 -30.02 4.14
C GLU A 307 15.21 -29.81 2.84
N LEU A 308 15.90 -29.62 1.69
CA LEU A 308 15.28 -29.16 0.44
C LEU A 308 15.06 -30.27 -0.61
#